data_b31034a138723180423f4a01dc54c2c4
#
_entry.id   b31034a138723180423f4a01dc54c2c4
#
_cell.length_a   1.000
_cell.length_b   1.000
_cell.length_c   1.000
_cell.angle_alpha   90.00
_cell.angle_beta   90.00
_cell.angle_gamma   90.00
#
_symmetry.space_group_name_H-M   'P 1'
#
loop_
_entity.id
_entity.type
_entity.pdbx_description
1 polymer ?
#
loop_
_entity_poly.entity_id
_entity_poly.type
_entity_poly.pdbx_seq_one_letter_code
_entity_poly.pdbx_strand_id
1 'polypeptide(L)' 'MSLPEHIRELLNSGLLPAQFRVSDVRRVLGDTYAETYIRRALGLYSEKADKYTFRWNKPRFRKVRHGVYELAP' A
#
# COMPACT_ATOMS: atom_id res chain seq x y z
N MET A 1 -14.31 -1.87 -0.33
CA MET A 1 -12.97 -2.13 0.23
C MET A 1 -12.05 -0.97 -0.12
N SER A 2 -11.29 -0.49 0.85
CA SER A 2 -10.35 0.59 0.61
C SER A 2 -9.08 0.07 -0.08
N LEU A 3 -8.32 0.96 -0.70
CA LEU A 3 -7.09 0.56 -1.37
C LEU A 3 -6.09 -0.12 -0.43
N PRO A 4 -5.84 0.36 0.80
CA PRO A 4 -4.93 -0.35 1.70
C PRO A 4 -5.38 -1.78 2.00
N GLU A 5 -6.67 -1.98 2.19
CA GLU A 5 -7.20 -3.32 2.42
C GLU A 5 -7.03 -4.21 1.19
N HIS A 6 -7.24 -3.64 0.01
CA HIS A 6 -7.07 -4.35 -1.23
C HIS A 6 -5.63 -4.80 -1.42
N ILE A 7 -4.68 -3.90 -1.12
CA ILE A 7 -3.26 -4.23 -1.21
C ILE A 7 -2.91 -5.36 -0.23
N ARG A 8 -3.43 -5.29 0.99
CA ARG A 8 -3.19 -6.36 1.97
C ARG A 8 -3.67 -7.70 1.45
N GLU A 9 -4.84 -7.74 0.82
CA GLU A 9 -5.36 -8.98 0.27
C GLU A 9 -4.50 -9.51 -0.87
N LEU A 10 -3.97 -8.62 -1.70
CA LEU A 10 -3.06 -9.02 -2.75
C LEU A 10 -1.78 -9.63 -2.20
N LEU A 11 -1.28 -9.07 -1.11
CA LEU A 11 -0.11 -9.62 -0.44
C LEU A 11 -0.39 -10.99 0.15
N ASN A 12 -1.56 -11.14 0.79
CA ASN A 12 -1.93 -12.40 1.41
C ASN A 12 -2.17 -13.51 0.38
N SER A 13 -2.63 -13.15 -0.80
CA SER A 13 -2.89 -14.13 -1.85
C SER A 13 -1.67 -14.42 -2.72
N GLY A 14 -0.56 -13.71 -2.48
CA GLY A 14 0.66 -13.94 -3.23
C GLY A 14 0.72 -13.24 -4.58
N LEU A 15 -0.23 -12.36 -4.85
CA LEU A 15 -0.24 -11.60 -6.12
C LEU A 15 0.72 -10.43 -6.11
N LEU A 16 1.15 -10.00 -4.94
CA LEU A 16 2.19 -8.98 -4.78
C LEU A 16 3.36 -9.56 -4.00
N PRO A 17 4.59 -9.17 -4.35
CA PRO A 17 5.75 -9.57 -3.54
C PRO A 17 5.69 -8.89 -2.17
N ALA A 18 6.33 -9.49 -1.17
CA ALA A 18 6.35 -8.95 0.19
C ALA A 18 6.87 -7.51 0.22
N GLN A 19 7.86 -7.22 -0.59
CA GLN A 19 8.35 -5.85 -0.79
C GLN A 19 7.93 -5.44 -2.20
N PHE A 20 7.07 -4.44 -2.29
CA PHE A 20 6.44 -4.07 -3.55
C PHE A 20 6.61 -2.59 -3.84
N ARG A 21 6.41 -2.23 -5.09
CA ARG A 21 6.46 -0.87 -5.59
C ARG A 21 5.09 -0.46 -6.09
N VAL A 22 4.91 0.83 -6.31
CA VAL A 22 3.66 1.34 -6.89
C VAL A 22 3.39 0.66 -8.24
N SER A 23 4.43 0.44 -9.04
CA SER A 23 4.27 -0.21 -10.33
C SER A 23 3.76 -1.64 -10.19
N ASP A 24 4.13 -2.36 -9.14
CA ASP A 24 3.63 -3.70 -8.90
C ASP A 24 2.13 -3.67 -8.60
N VAL A 25 1.69 -2.71 -7.80
CA VAL A 25 0.28 -2.55 -7.49
C VAL A 25 -0.50 -2.24 -8.77
N ARG A 26 0.01 -1.34 -9.60
CA ARG A 26 -0.66 -0.99 -10.84
C ARG A 26 -0.72 -2.16 -11.81
N ARG A 27 0.30 -3.00 -11.82
CA ARG A 27 0.31 -4.17 -12.69
C ARG A 27 -0.84 -5.11 -12.35
N VAL A 28 -1.12 -5.27 -11.07
CA VAL A 28 -2.18 -6.18 -10.63
C VAL A 28 -3.55 -5.52 -10.73
N LEU A 29 -3.68 -4.28 -10.31
CA LEU A 29 -4.97 -3.59 -10.26
C LEU A 29 -5.32 -2.88 -11.56
N GLY A 30 -4.37 -2.75 -12.48
CA GLY A 30 -4.59 -2.07 -13.76
C GLY A 30 -4.94 -0.61 -13.55
N ASP A 31 -5.93 -0.14 -14.29
CA ASP A 31 -6.34 1.26 -14.27
C ASP A 31 -7.38 1.56 -13.20
N THR A 32 -7.65 0.62 -12.31
CA THR A 32 -8.63 0.81 -11.24
C THR A 32 -8.29 2.02 -10.38
N TYR A 33 -7.00 2.24 -10.12
CA TYR A 33 -6.52 3.36 -9.33
C TYR A 33 -5.42 4.10 -10.09
N ALA A 34 -5.44 5.44 -10.00
CA ALA A 34 -4.37 6.25 -10.57
C ALA A 34 -3.08 6.06 -9.76
N GLU A 35 -1.95 6.20 -10.44
CA GLU A 35 -0.65 6.06 -9.77
C GLU A 35 -0.49 7.04 -8.62
N THR A 36 -0.92 8.30 -8.82
CA THR A 36 -0.83 9.31 -7.77
C THR A 36 -1.66 8.94 -6.56
N TYR A 37 -2.81 8.33 -6.79
CA TYR A 37 -3.67 7.88 -5.70
C TYR A 37 -3.01 6.75 -4.91
N ILE A 38 -2.37 5.81 -5.61
CA ILE A 38 -1.69 4.70 -4.95
C ILE A 38 -0.53 5.24 -4.11
N ARG A 39 0.25 6.15 -4.66
CA ARG A 39 1.36 6.77 -3.93
C ARG A 39 0.88 7.48 -2.68
N ARG A 40 -0.22 8.22 -2.82
CA ARG A 40 -0.80 8.93 -1.68
C ARG A 40 -1.28 7.95 -0.62
N ALA A 41 -1.95 6.89 -1.03
CA ALA A 41 -2.47 5.90 -0.09
C ALA A 41 -1.34 5.23 0.69
N LEU A 42 -0.27 4.85 0.01
CA LEU A 42 0.88 4.24 0.68
C LEU A 42 1.54 5.21 1.65
N GLY A 43 1.63 6.49 1.28
CA GLY A 43 2.19 7.49 2.17
C GLY A 43 1.30 7.78 3.37
N LEU A 44 -0.01 7.87 3.15
CA LEU A 44 -0.96 8.15 4.22
C LEU A 44 -1.09 7.03 5.23
N TYR A 45 -0.96 5.79 4.76
CA TYR A 45 -1.12 4.62 5.63
C TYR A 45 0.23 4.01 5.99
N SER A 46 1.30 4.77 5.80
CA SER A 46 2.62 4.38 6.21
C SER A 46 2.76 4.42 7.73
N GLU A 47 3.65 3.60 8.25
CA GLU A 47 3.98 3.60 9.66
C GLU A 47 4.43 4.97 10.14
N LYS A 48 5.03 5.77 9.25
CA LYS A 48 5.51 7.11 9.58
C LYS A 48 4.52 8.20 9.20
N ALA A 49 3.32 7.83 8.77
CA ALA A 49 2.32 8.81 8.38
C ALA A 49 1.86 9.61 9.57
N ASP A 50 1.37 10.80 9.27
CA ASP A 50 0.82 11.68 10.28
C ASP A 50 -0.34 11.01 11.00
N LYS A 51 -0.55 11.38 12.26
CA LYS A 51 -1.62 10.84 13.08
C LYS A 51 -2.99 11.05 12.47
N TYR A 52 -3.16 12.04 11.62
CA TYR A 52 -4.45 12.31 10.97
C TYR A 52 -4.88 11.19 10.04
N THR A 53 -3.93 10.46 9.52
CA THR A 53 -4.21 9.42 8.54
C THR A 53 -4.30 8.05 9.17
N PHE A 54 -4.03 7.97 10.47
CA PHE A 54 -4.03 6.70 11.16
C PHE A 54 -5.47 6.19 11.36
N ARG A 55 -5.68 4.92 11.02
CA ARG A 55 -6.96 4.24 11.21
C ARG A 55 -6.69 2.89 11.85
N TRP A 56 -7.43 2.59 12.91
CA TRP A 56 -7.23 1.36 13.65
C TRP A 56 -7.39 0.10 12.81
N ASN A 57 -8.37 0.12 11.92
CA ASN A 57 -8.72 -1.05 11.13
C ASN A 57 -8.14 -1.04 9.73
N LYS A 58 -7.23 -0.11 9.44
CA LYS A 58 -6.61 -0.02 8.12
C LYS A 58 -5.20 -0.57 8.17
N PRO A 59 -4.77 -1.30 7.14
CA PRO A 59 -3.39 -1.76 7.06
C PRO A 59 -2.42 -0.60 7.05
N ARG A 60 -1.27 -0.81 7.64
CA ARG A 60 -0.20 0.17 7.67
C ARG A 60 0.95 -0.37 6.86
N PHE A 61 1.60 0.52 6.13
CA PHE A 61 2.72 0.14 5.27
C PHE A 61 3.97 0.84 5.75
N ARG A 62 5.10 0.18 5.55
CA ARG A 62 6.39 0.72 5.92
C ARG A 62 7.22 0.91 4.66
N LYS A 63 7.89 2.05 4.55
CA LYS A 63 8.79 2.31 3.45
C LYS A 63 10.13 1.64 3.77
N VAL A 64 10.48 0.64 2.96
CA VAL A 64 11.73 -0.10 3.14
C VAL A 64 12.90 0.72 2.63
N ARG A 65 12.72 1.31 1.45
CA ARG A 65 13.67 2.20 0.83
C ARG A 65 12.91 3.01 -0.21
N HIS A 66 13.59 3.93 -0.88
CA HIS A 66 12.91 4.79 -1.84
C HIS A 66 12.08 3.96 -2.84
N GLY A 67 10.78 4.21 -2.85
CA GLY A 67 9.87 3.57 -3.79
C GLY A 67 9.47 2.15 -3.46
N VAL A 68 9.97 1.56 -2.38
CA VAL A 68 9.67 0.17 -2.01
C VAL A 68 8.97 0.14 -0.66
N TYR A 69 7.88 -0.62 -0.60
CA TYR A 69 7.01 -0.69 0.58
C TYR A 69 6.79 -2.13 0.98
N GLU A 70 6.44 -2.32 2.25
CA GLU A 70 6.01 -3.61 2.75
C GLU A 70 4.91 -3.40 3.78
N LEU A 71 4.16 -4.45 4.06
CA LEU A 71 3.12 -4.39 5.08
C LEU A 71 3.78 -4.32 6.46
N ALA A 72 3.41 -3.33 7.25
CA ALA A 72 3.94 -3.19 8.60
C ALA A 72 3.34 -4.26 9.50
N PRO A 73 4.12 -4.75 10.47
CA PRO A 73 3.62 -5.77 11.41
C PRO A 73 2.53 -5.25 12.32
#